data_9b0c18ba5c0b131f7dc72d448be3520a
#
_entry.id   9b0c18ba5c0b131f7dc72d448be3520a
#
_cell.length_a   1.000
_cell.length_b   1.000
_cell.length_c   1.000
_cell.angle_alpha   90.00
_cell.angle_beta   90.00
_cell.angle_gamma   90.00
#
_symmetry.space_group_name_H-M   'P 1'
#
loop_
_entity.id
_entity.type
_entity.pdbx_description
1 polymer ?
#
loop_
_entity_poly.entity_id
_entity_poly.type
_entity_poly.pdbx_seq_one_letter_code
_entity_poly.pdbx_strand_id
1 'polypeptide(L)'
;MWKVFTLLEVGSWRAARRFKWGKASRRHIPCALLLAFTETEILMFMHNRLLQYTVRVGASNPGLANLMLEQFGGPQGELAAAMRYFTQAVAEEDPGRKDMLYDIATEELSHLEIIGSIVAMLNRGAKGELAEAVDEQAELYRKLNAAGNDSHVTQLLHGGGPALTNSGGVPWTAAYIDTIGEPTADLRSNIAAEARAKILYERLINVTDDPGIRDALGFLMTREVAHQKSFEKALYAISPNFPSGKLAPMPEFASTYFKMSHGGEVVGAPWNSGTGLVMKDGEPAVDGGDGNAWVNLDSAEKKALSAMAARLQSDPESDPMTGAELGSAEALADDLK
;
A
#
# COMPACT_ATOMS: atom_id res chain seq x y z
N MET A 1 -5.78 -11.31 16.47
CA MET A 1 -5.57 -12.34 15.44
C MET A 1 -6.81 -12.40 14.57
N TRP A 2 -6.73 -11.92 13.35
CA TRP A 2 -7.74 -12.12 12.32
C TRP A 2 -7.53 -13.51 11.76
N LYS A 3 -8.48 -14.40 11.93
CA LYS A 3 -8.43 -15.71 11.30
C LYS A 3 -9.40 -15.71 10.13
N VAL A 4 -8.88 -15.96 8.96
CA VAL A 4 -9.65 -16.60 7.90
C VAL A 4 -9.70 -18.07 8.26
N PHE A 5 -10.88 -18.58 8.57
CA PHE A 5 -11.04 -19.97 9.02
C PHE A 5 -10.90 -20.93 7.85
N THR A 6 -9.93 -21.80 7.97
CA THR A 6 -9.99 -23.14 7.40
C THR A 6 -10.39 -24.06 8.52
N LEU A 7 -11.50 -24.73 8.33
CA LEU A 7 -12.05 -25.87 9.09
C LEU A 7 -11.40 -26.15 10.44
N LEU A 8 -12.16 -25.94 11.50
CA LEU A 8 -12.02 -26.74 12.72
C LEU A 8 -13.26 -27.64 12.87
N GLU A 9 -12.98 -28.93 13.00
CA GLU A 9 -13.94 -29.94 13.43
C GLU A 9 -14.67 -29.49 14.68
N VAL A 10 -15.95 -29.26 14.57
CA VAL A 10 -16.82 -29.19 15.72
C VAL A 10 -17.57 -30.49 15.79
N GLY A 11 -17.19 -31.25 16.80
CA GLY A 11 -17.82 -32.51 17.15
C GLY A 11 -19.32 -32.41 17.25
N SER A 12 -19.89 -33.46 16.75
CA SER A 12 -21.24 -34.01 16.97
C SER A 12 -22.12 -33.30 17.98
N TRP A 13 -23.28 -32.85 17.58
CA TRP A 13 -24.43 -32.84 18.46
C TRP A 13 -25.73 -33.26 17.77
N ARG A 14 -26.24 -34.31 18.31
CA ARG A 14 -27.50 -35.00 18.12
C ARG A 14 -28.69 -34.05 17.97
N ALA A 15 -29.45 -34.24 16.90
CA ALA A 15 -30.91 -34.24 16.97
C ALA A 15 -31.46 -35.18 15.90
N ALA A 16 -31.38 -36.46 16.20
CA ALA A 16 -32.17 -37.46 15.46
C ALA A 16 -33.65 -37.29 15.81
N ARG A 17 -34.40 -36.54 15.01
CA ARG A 17 -35.85 -36.66 15.01
C ARG A 17 -36.22 -37.94 14.27
N ARG A 18 -36.79 -38.90 15.03
CA ARG A 18 -37.37 -40.13 14.50
C ARG A 18 -38.53 -39.79 13.55
N PHE A 19 -38.30 -39.94 12.27
CA PHE A 19 -39.39 -40.07 11.31
C PHE A 19 -39.83 -41.52 11.24
N LYS A 20 -41.11 -41.82 11.62
CA LYS A 20 -41.73 -43.12 11.42
C LYS A 20 -42.09 -43.26 9.93
N TRP A 21 -41.44 -44.19 9.25
CA TRP A 21 -41.81 -44.58 7.90
C TRP A 21 -42.93 -45.64 7.99
N GLY A 22 -44.07 -45.33 7.38
CA GLY A 22 -45.10 -46.30 7.06
C GLY A 22 -44.65 -47.22 5.91
N LYS A 23 -45.04 -48.49 5.99
CA LYS A 23 -44.74 -49.51 4.99
C LYS A 23 -45.30 -49.13 3.61
N ALA A 24 -44.44 -48.91 2.66
CA ALA A 24 -44.78 -48.88 1.23
C ALA A 24 -43.68 -49.56 0.40
N SER A 25 -44.10 -50.31 -0.57
CA SER A 25 -43.45 -51.27 -1.45
C SER A 25 -42.07 -50.92 -1.97
N ARG A 26 -41.22 -51.98 -2.06
CA ARG A 26 -39.90 -51.96 -2.74
C ARG A 26 -40.04 -51.59 -4.21
N ARG A 27 -39.64 -50.36 -4.56
CA ARG A 27 -39.15 -50.04 -5.90
C ARG A 27 -37.73 -49.53 -5.75
N HIS A 28 -36.83 -50.12 -6.52
CA HIS A 28 -35.43 -49.73 -6.61
C HIS A 28 -35.36 -48.25 -6.95
N ILE A 29 -34.87 -47.44 -6.01
CA ILE A 29 -34.43 -46.08 -6.24
C ILE A 29 -32.92 -46.16 -6.46
N PRO A 30 -32.37 -45.63 -7.58
CA PRO A 30 -30.93 -45.62 -7.79
C PRO A 30 -30.28 -44.79 -6.67
N CYS A 31 -29.22 -45.34 -6.11
CA CYS A 31 -28.41 -44.71 -5.09
C CYS A 31 -27.54 -43.57 -5.73
N ALA A 32 -28.18 -42.45 -6.04
CA ALA A 32 -27.51 -41.27 -6.54
C ALA A 32 -28.39 -40.04 -6.34
N LEU A 33 -28.61 -39.64 -5.12
CA LEU A 33 -28.89 -38.25 -4.73
C LEU A 33 -28.90 -38.14 -3.19
N LEU A 34 -27.78 -38.49 -2.53
CA LEU A 34 -27.45 -37.83 -1.28
C LEU A 34 -26.84 -36.49 -1.71
N LEU A 35 -27.69 -35.52 -2.01
CA LEU A 35 -27.29 -34.11 -1.91
C LEU A 35 -26.97 -33.87 -0.44
N ALA A 36 -25.70 -33.97 -0.12
CA ALA A 36 -25.17 -33.33 1.06
C ALA A 36 -25.48 -31.85 0.88
N PHE A 37 -26.48 -31.34 1.54
CA PHE A 37 -26.54 -29.92 1.86
C PHE A 37 -25.33 -29.67 2.75
N THR A 38 -24.22 -29.31 2.14
CA THR A 38 -23.17 -28.60 2.85
C THR A 38 -23.83 -27.31 3.31
N GLU A 39 -24.03 -27.17 4.60
CA GLU A 39 -24.28 -25.86 5.18
C GLU A 39 -23.17 -24.97 4.61
N THR A 40 -23.53 -24.02 3.78
CA THR A 40 -22.59 -23.02 3.29
C THR A 40 -22.29 -22.18 4.52
N GLU A 41 -21.23 -22.53 5.23
CA GLU A 41 -20.75 -21.68 6.31
C GLU A 41 -20.46 -20.31 5.72
N ILE A 42 -21.19 -19.31 6.16
CA ILE A 42 -20.91 -17.93 5.79
C ILE A 42 -19.60 -17.56 6.51
N LEU A 43 -18.52 -17.59 5.75
CA LEU A 43 -17.21 -17.18 6.25
C LEU A 43 -17.17 -15.66 6.31
N MET A 44 -16.87 -15.13 7.48
CA MET A 44 -16.65 -13.70 7.69
C MET A 44 -15.34 -13.47 8.42
N PHE A 45 -14.78 -12.28 8.30
CA PHE A 45 -13.64 -11.91 9.12
C PHE A 45 -14.00 -11.96 10.59
N MET A 46 -13.13 -12.58 11.39
CA MET A 46 -13.36 -12.73 12.82
C MET A 46 -12.21 -12.10 13.60
N HIS A 47 -12.56 -11.34 14.64
CA HIS A 47 -11.60 -10.78 15.58
C HIS A 47 -11.34 -11.76 16.73
N ASN A 48 -10.07 -12.07 16.97
CA ASN A 48 -9.64 -12.76 18.18
C ASN A 48 -9.26 -11.71 19.23
N ARG A 49 -9.70 -11.90 20.48
CA ARG A 49 -9.41 -10.96 21.58
C ARG A 49 -7.96 -10.99 22.07
N LEU A 50 -7.15 -11.91 21.56
CA LEU A 50 -5.73 -12.02 21.89
C LEU A 50 -4.89 -11.41 20.77
N LEU A 51 -3.97 -10.54 21.15
CA LEU A 51 -2.94 -10.05 20.22
C LEU A 51 -2.10 -11.23 19.71
N GLN A 52 -1.61 -11.13 18.48
CA GLN A 52 -0.70 -12.12 17.89
C GLN A 52 0.60 -12.22 18.71
N TYR A 53 1.05 -11.12 19.28
CA TYR A 53 2.20 -11.07 20.17
C TYR A 53 1.92 -10.16 21.38
N THR A 54 2.49 -10.50 22.54
CA THR A 54 2.24 -9.75 23.77
C THR A 54 2.95 -8.40 23.77
N VAL A 55 2.19 -7.34 24.04
CA VAL A 55 2.72 -5.97 24.20
C VAL A 55 2.91 -5.64 25.67
N ARG A 56 4.08 -5.08 26.00
CA ARG A 56 4.40 -4.54 27.32
C ARG A 56 5.05 -3.17 27.13
N VAL A 57 4.63 -2.19 27.92
CA VAL A 57 5.19 -0.83 27.93
C VAL A 57 5.46 -0.45 29.37
N GLY A 58 6.70 -0.09 29.66
CA GLY A 58 7.16 0.18 31.03
C GLY A 58 6.71 1.55 31.55
N ALA A 59 6.64 2.57 30.70
CA ALA A 59 6.28 3.92 31.07
C ALA A 59 5.59 4.67 29.95
N SER A 60 4.78 5.67 30.29
CA SER A 60 4.18 6.60 29.32
C SER A 60 5.26 7.41 28.61
N ASN A 61 5.15 7.52 27.28
CA ASN A 61 6.04 8.32 26.44
C ASN A 61 5.32 8.75 25.16
N PRO A 62 4.58 9.87 25.16
CA PRO A 62 3.83 10.34 24.00
C PRO A 62 4.72 10.68 22.79
N GLY A 63 5.95 11.11 23.00
CA GLY A 63 6.90 11.36 21.92
C GLY A 63 7.27 10.08 21.18
N LEU A 64 7.50 8.98 21.89
CA LEU A 64 7.73 7.66 21.31
C LEU A 64 6.47 7.12 20.64
N ALA A 65 5.28 7.34 21.25
CA ALA A 65 4.00 6.98 20.64
C ALA A 65 3.85 7.61 19.26
N ASN A 66 4.26 8.87 19.11
CA ASN A 66 4.24 9.56 17.82
C ASN A 66 5.16 8.88 16.79
N LEU A 67 6.37 8.46 17.18
CA LEU A 67 7.26 7.75 16.26
C LEU A 67 6.68 6.40 15.81
N MET A 68 5.94 5.69 16.68
CA MET A 68 5.29 4.43 16.33
C MET A 68 4.21 4.60 15.25
N LEU A 69 3.65 5.82 15.07
CA LEU A 69 2.69 6.10 14.01
C LEU A 69 3.27 5.89 12.61
N GLU A 70 4.59 5.95 12.45
CA GLU A 70 5.22 5.64 11.16
C GLU A 70 4.89 4.22 10.69
N GLN A 71 4.81 3.26 11.63
CA GLN A 71 4.40 1.88 11.35
C GLN A 71 2.89 1.66 11.45
N PHE A 72 2.12 2.62 11.95
CA PHE A 72 0.66 2.52 11.98
C PHE A 72 0.03 3.07 10.70
N GLY A 73 0.22 4.35 10.43
CA GLY A 73 -0.43 5.08 9.33
C GLY A 73 0.56 5.68 8.33
N GLY A 74 1.85 5.36 8.40
CA GLY A 74 2.86 5.79 7.45
C GLY A 74 2.87 4.98 6.16
N PRO A 75 3.63 5.44 5.14
CA PRO A 75 3.68 4.80 3.82
C PRO A 75 4.33 3.41 3.84
N GLN A 76 5.11 3.09 4.85
CA GLN A 76 5.75 1.79 5.06
C GLN A 76 5.12 1.02 6.23
N GLY A 77 4.00 1.51 6.75
CA GLY A 77 3.35 0.94 7.92
C GLY A 77 2.33 -0.13 7.58
N GLU A 78 1.87 -0.81 8.63
CA GLU A 78 1.02 -2.00 8.59
C GLU A 78 -0.31 -1.78 7.86
N LEU A 79 -0.92 -0.59 8.00
CA LEU A 79 -2.17 -0.30 7.28
C LEU A 79 -1.94 -0.23 5.77
N ALA A 80 -0.84 0.35 5.32
CA ALA A 80 -0.51 0.41 3.90
C ALA A 80 -0.19 -0.98 3.33
N ALA A 81 0.52 -1.81 4.08
CA ALA A 81 0.81 -3.20 3.74
C ALA A 81 -0.48 -4.03 3.63
N ALA A 82 -1.31 -4.03 4.68
CA ALA A 82 -2.58 -4.76 4.70
C ALA A 82 -3.48 -4.38 3.52
N MET A 83 -3.67 -3.10 3.25
CA MET A 83 -4.53 -2.63 2.15
C MET A 83 -3.95 -2.95 0.77
N ARG A 84 -2.63 -2.90 0.61
CA ARG A 84 -1.94 -3.29 -0.62
C ARG A 84 -2.20 -4.75 -0.95
N TYR A 85 -1.88 -5.65 -0.03
CA TYR A 85 -1.99 -7.09 -0.26
C TYR A 85 -3.45 -7.54 -0.39
N PHE A 86 -4.35 -6.95 0.37
CA PHE A 86 -5.78 -7.21 0.24
C PHE A 86 -6.32 -6.79 -1.13
N THR A 87 -5.93 -5.60 -1.62
CA THR A 87 -6.36 -5.10 -2.93
C THR A 87 -5.85 -5.98 -4.06
N GLN A 88 -4.59 -6.40 -3.99
CA GLN A 88 -3.99 -7.33 -4.96
C GLN A 88 -4.68 -8.70 -4.91
N ALA A 89 -4.97 -9.22 -3.72
CA ALA A 89 -5.63 -10.51 -3.55
C ALA A 89 -7.00 -10.59 -4.22
N VAL A 90 -7.79 -9.50 -4.18
CA VAL A 90 -9.11 -9.45 -4.85
C VAL A 90 -8.98 -9.69 -6.35
N ALA A 91 -7.95 -9.12 -6.98
CA ALA A 91 -7.71 -9.19 -8.43
C ALA A 91 -6.85 -10.39 -8.87
N GLU A 92 -6.17 -11.07 -7.94
CA GLU A 92 -5.29 -12.20 -8.27
C GLU A 92 -6.09 -13.40 -8.78
N GLU A 93 -5.66 -13.96 -9.91
CA GLU A 93 -6.32 -15.09 -10.57
C GLU A 93 -5.77 -16.44 -10.11
N ASP A 94 -4.49 -16.52 -9.74
CA ASP A 94 -3.90 -17.73 -9.22
C ASP A 94 -4.38 -17.98 -7.78
N PRO A 95 -5.03 -19.10 -7.50
CA PRO A 95 -5.63 -19.33 -6.19
C PRO A 95 -4.60 -19.44 -5.05
N GLY A 96 -3.40 -19.92 -5.33
CA GLY A 96 -2.35 -20.04 -4.31
C GLY A 96 -1.75 -18.68 -3.95
N ARG A 97 -1.50 -17.81 -4.95
CA ARG A 97 -1.05 -16.45 -4.67
C ARG A 97 -2.14 -15.60 -4.03
N LYS A 98 -3.39 -15.77 -4.45
CA LYS A 98 -4.55 -15.13 -3.82
C LYS A 98 -4.64 -15.46 -2.33
N ASP A 99 -4.54 -16.72 -1.98
CA ASP A 99 -4.59 -17.22 -0.60
C ASP A 99 -3.43 -16.64 0.22
N MET A 100 -2.22 -16.74 -0.26
CA MET A 100 -1.02 -16.13 0.36
C MET A 100 -1.19 -14.62 0.59
N LEU A 101 -1.72 -13.87 -0.38
CA LEU A 101 -1.93 -12.43 -0.25
C LEU A 101 -2.97 -12.11 0.83
N TYR A 102 -4.05 -12.88 0.93
CA TYR A 102 -5.04 -12.72 2.00
C TYR A 102 -4.47 -13.07 3.37
N ASP A 103 -3.70 -14.17 3.46
CA ASP A 103 -3.06 -14.58 4.71
C ASP A 103 -2.14 -13.48 5.23
N ILE A 104 -1.26 -12.95 4.38
CA ILE A 104 -0.35 -11.88 4.77
C ILE A 104 -1.13 -10.59 5.07
N ALA A 105 -2.10 -10.19 4.24
CA ALA A 105 -2.91 -8.98 4.50
C ALA A 105 -3.63 -9.04 5.86
N THR A 106 -4.13 -10.20 6.27
CA THR A 106 -4.77 -10.36 7.56
C THR A 106 -3.78 -10.42 8.72
N GLU A 107 -2.57 -10.91 8.49
CA GLU A 107 -1.49 -10.85 9.47
C GLU A 107 -1.04 -9.40 9.69
N GLU A 108 -0.94 -8.56 8.64
CA GLU A 108 -0.62 -7.13 8.75
C GLU A 108 -1.67 -6.36 9.58
N LEU A 109 -2.94 -6.74 9.52
CA LEU A 109 -3.95 -6.18 10.43
C LEU A 109 -3.69 -6.57 11.89
N SER A 110 -3.12 -7.75 12.14
CA SER A 110 -2.70 -8.17 13.49
C SER A 110 -1.48 -7.39 13.97
N HIS A 111 -0.55 -7.08 13.07
CA HIS A 111 0.60 -6.20 13.33
C HIS A 111 0.14 -4.77 13.63
N LEU A 112 -0.82 -4.26 12.85
CA LEU A 112 -1.43 -2.95 13.09
C LEU A 112 -2.05 -2.87 14.51
N GLU A 113 -2.71 -3.94 14.98
CA GLU A 113 -3.26 -4.02 16.33
C GLU A 113 -2.16 -3.96 17.40
N ILE A 114 -1.03 -4.64 17.17
CA ILE A 114 0.14 -4.59 18.06
C ILE A 114 0.69 -3.17 18.16
N ILE A 115 0.96 -2.51 17.03
CA ILE A 115 1.47 -1.13 17.01
C ILE A 115 0.46 -0.18 17.64
N GLY A 116 -0.82 -0.30 17.31
CA GLY A 116 -1.88 0.52 17.92
C GLY A 116 -1.96 0.35 19.44
N SER A 117 -1.73 -0.86 19.94
CA SER A 117 -1.68 -1.16 21.36
C SER A 117 -0.46 -0.50 22.05
N ILE A 118 0.71 -0.53 21.40
CA ILE A 118 1.90 0.17 21.90
C ILE A 118 1.63 1.68 22.00
N VAL A 119 1.06 2.29 20.95
CA VAL A 119 0.71 3.71 20.92
C VAL A 119 -0.26 4.07 22.06
N ALA A 120 -1.33 3.30 22.25
CA ALA A 120 -2.30 3.53 23.29
C ALA A 120 -1.69 3.40 24.71
N MET A 121 -0.78 2.44 24.91
CA MET A 121 -0.07 2.26 26.17
C MET A 121 0.92 3.38 26.45
N LEU A 122 1.66 3.84 25.44
CA LEU A 122 2.61 4.95 25.56
C LEU A 122 1.91 6.29 25.87
N ASN A 123 0.68 6.47 25.41
CA ASN A 123 -0.14 7.65 25.70
C ASN A 123 -0.94 7.53 27.00
N ARG A 124 -0.82 6.42 27.74
CA ARG A 124 -1.61 6.18 28.94
C ARG A 124 -1.28 7.17 30.05
N GLY A 125 -2.30 7.87 30.54
CA GLY A 125 -2.15 8.92 31.55
C GLY A 125 -1.85 10.30 30.99
N ALA A 126 -1.19 10.41 29.85
CA ALA A 126 -0.82 11.69 29.25
C ALA A 126 -2.01 12.62 28.98
N LYS A 127 -3.18 12.05 28.65
CA LYS A 127 -4.43 12.81 28.51
C LYS A 127 -4.88 13.46 29.82
N GLY A 128 -4.78 12.73 30.93
CA GLY A 128 -5.09 13.26 32.27
C GLY A 128 -4.14 14.38 32.64
N GLU A 129 -2.85 14.17 32.43
CA GLU A 129 -1.82 15.18 32.66
C GLU A 129 -2.07 16.46 31.86
N LEU A 130 -2.47 16.31 30.57
CA LEU A 130 -2.79 17.45 29.72
C LEU A 130 -4.10 18.18 30.17
N ALA A 131 -5.10 17.44 30.66
CA ALA A 131 -6.36 18.00 31.13
C ALA A 131 -6.25 18.66 32.50
N GLU A 132 -5.38 18.13 33.36
CA GLU A 132 -5.08 18.62 34.73
C GLU A 132 -3.86 19.54 34.73
N ALA A 133 -3.24 19.75 33.55
CA ALA A 133 -2.00 20.48 33.44
C ALA A 133 -2.12 21.86 34.10
N VAL A 134 -1.44 21.96 35.22
CA VAL A 134 -1.02 23.19 35.81
C VAL A 134 -0.36 24.04 34.72
N ASP A 135 -0.57 25.35 34.76
CA ASP A 135 -0.16 26.30 33.72
C ASP A 135 1.27 26.11 33.15
N GLU A 136 2.19 25.60 33.96
CA GLU A 136 3.58 25.31 33.52
C GLU A 136 3.73 24.21 32.49
N GLN A 137 2.96 23.13 32.60
CA GLN A 137 2.98 22.03 31.61
C GLN A 137 2.21 22.42 30.36
N ALA A 138 1.08 23.11 30.50
CA ALA A 138 0.35 23.67 29.38
C ALA A 138 1.21 24.66 28.58
N GLU A 139 2.08 25.41 29.25
CA GLU A 139 3.01 26.32 28.61
C GLU A 139 4.15 25.57 27.88
N LEU A 140 4.63 24.45 28.43
CA LEU A 140 5.59 23.60 27.76
C LEU A 140 5.00 23.05 26.44
N TYR A 141 3.78 22.52 26.47
CA TYR A 141 3.08 22.06 25.28
C TYR A 141 2.81 23.20 24.27
N ARG A 142 2.45 24.38 24.75
CA ARG A 142 2.30 25.57 23.88
C ARG A 142 3.62 25.97 23.22
N LYS A 143 4.72 25.90 23.91
CA LYS A 143 6.07 26.19 23.37
C LYS A 143 6.53 25.14 22.37
N LEU A 144 6.27 23.87 22.62
CA LEU A 144 6.57 22.77 21.69
C LEU A 144 5.73 22.85 20.42
N ASN A 145 4.48 23.28 20.53
CA ASN A 145 3.55 23.42 19.40
C ASN A 145 3.75 24.69 18.57
N ALA A 146 4.47 25.68 19.07
CA ALA A 146 4.61 26.96 18.38
C ALA A 146 5.47 26.88 17.11
N ALA A 147 6.20 25.77 16.89
CA ALA A 147 7.15 25.62 15.80
C ALA A 147 6.81 24.56 14.75
N GLY A 148 5.69 23.83 14.86
CA GLY A 148 5.40 22.78 13.92
C GLY A 148 4.26 21.85 14.31
N ASN A 149 4.06 20.84 13.50
CA ASN A 149 3.01 19.85 13.57
C ASN A 149 3.36 18.76 14.59
N ASP A 150 3.04 19.00 15.86
CA ASP A 150 3.20 18.00 16.91
C ASP A 150 2.01 17.02 16.90
N SER A 151 2.10 16.01 16.06
CA SER A 151 1.05 15.01 15.90
C SER A 151 0.76 14.24 17.20
N HIS A 152 1.72 14.10 18.11
CA HIS A 152 1.50 13.48 19.41
C HIS A 152 0.53 14.27 20.30
N VAL A 153 0.58 15.60 20.27
CA VAL A 153 -0.39 16.43 20.99
C VAL A 153 -1.79 16.25 20.40
N THR A 154 -1.90 16.19 19.07
CA THR A 154 -3.17 15.89 18.38
C THR A 154 -3.74 14.55 18.81
N GLN A 155 -2.92 13.50 18.96
CA GLN A 155 -3.36 12.21 19.48
C GLN A 155 -3.94 12.34 20.89
N LEU A 156 -3.28 13.08 21.79
CA LEU A 156 -3.74 13.26 23.16
C LEU A 156 -5.06 14.02 23.21
N LEU A 157 -5.25 15.07 22.38
CA LEU A 157 -6.49 15.80 22.27
C LEU A 157 -7.65 14.93 21.77
N HIS A 158 -7.36 13.92 20.95
CA HIS A 158 -8.33 12.97 20.41
C HIS A 158 -8.44 11.66 21.20
N GLY A 159 -7.94 11.61 22.42
CA GLY A 159 -8.15 10.50 23.35
C GLY A 159 -6.97 9.54 23.52
N GLY A 160 -5.83 9.82 22.90
CA GLY A 160 -4.58 9.05 23.10
C GLY A 160 -4.48 7.73 22.32
N GLY A 161 -5.45 7.43 21.45
CA GLY A 161 -5.37 6.30 20.53
C GLY A 161 -4.48 6.60 19.31
N PRO A 162 -4.14 5.60 18.51
CA PRO A 162 -3.35 5.82 17.31
C PRO A 162 -4.13 6.64 16.28
N ALA A 163 -3.53 7.73 15.79
CA ALA A 163 -4.07 8.48 14.67
C ALA A 163 -3.71 7.80 13.35
N LEU A 164 -4.59 7.91 12.34
CA LEU A 164 -4.30 7.44 10.98
C LEU A 164 -3.38 8.44 10.25
N THR A 165 -2.19 8.65 10.82
CA THR A 165 -1.15 9.53 10.28
C THR A 165 0.20 8.84 10.36
N ASN A 166 1.18 9.37 9.66
CA ASN A 166 2.58 9.05 9.94
C ASN A 166 3.10 9.86 11.16
N SER A 167 4.36 9.67 11.52
CA SER A 167 5.02 10.39 12.61
C SER A 167 5.14 11.90 12.40
N GLY A 168 5.08 12.37 11.16
CA GLY A 168 5.04 13.78 10.79
C GLY A 168 3.63 14.39 10.76
N GLY A 169 2.60 13.63 11.13
CA GLY A 169 1.21 14.08 11.11
C GLY A 169 0.55 14.09 9.74
N VAL A 170 1.19 13.52 8.72
CA VAL A 170 0.60 13.40 7.38
C VAL A 170 -0.47 12.31 7.41
N PRO A 171 -1.72 12.60 7.03
CA PRO A 171 -2.79 11.60 7.02
C PRO A 171 -2.47 10.43 6.09
N TRP A 172 -2.86 9.23 6.53
CA TRP A 172 -2.80 8.06 5.66
C TRP A 172 -3.62 8.28 4.39
N THR A 173 -3.13 7.77 3.29
CA THR A 173 -3.79 7.90 1.99
C THR A 173 -3.62 6.63 1.16
N ALA A 174 -4.61 6.31 0.32
CA ALA A 174 -4.52 5.23 -0.65
C ALA A 174 -3.38 5.41 -1.68
N ALA A 175 -2.80 6.61 -1.79
CA ALA A 175 -1.60 6.86 -2.59
C ALA A 175 -0.36 6.10 -2.09
N TYR A 176 -0.39 5.53 -0.89
CA TYR A 176 0.67 4.65 -0.38
C TYR A 176 0.58 3.21 -0.94
N ILE A 177 -0.49 2.88 -1.64
CA ILE A 177 -0.73 1.53 -2.15
C ILE A 177 -0.21 1.44 -3.58
N ASP A 178 0.91 0.72 -3.74
CA ASP A 178 1.46 0.39 -5.05
C ASP A 178 0.82 -0.92 -5.54
N THR A 179 -0.19 -0.81 -6.38
CA THR A 179 -0.79 -1.96 -7.05
C THR A 179 -1.16 -1.58 -8.48
N ILE A 180 -0.89 -2.46 -9.42
CA ILE A 180 -1.17 -2.26 -10.83
C ILE A 180 -1.93 -3.44 -11.46
N GLY A 181 -2.11 -4.54 -10.70
CA GLY A 181 -2.82 -5.72 -11.17
C GLY A 181 -2.00 -6.60 -12.11
N GLU A 182 -0.67 -6.50 -12.06
CA GLU A 182 0.24 -7.40 -12.76
C GLU A 182 1.12 -8.12 -11.72
N PRO A 183 0.98 -9.46 -11.56
CA PRO A 183 1.56 -10.18 -10.42
C PRO A 183 3.08 -10.01 -10.27
N THR A 184 3.83 -9.94 -11.38
CA THR A 184 5.29 -9.82 -11.28
C THR A 184 5.73 -8.40 -10.87
N ALA A 185 4.96 -7.37 -11.21
CA ALA A 185 5.19 -6.00 -10.77
C ALA A 185 4.75 -5.81 -9.31
N ASP A 186 3.56 -6.28 -8.97
CA ASP A 186 2.99 -6.14 -7.64
C ASP A 186 3.81 -6.90 -6.59
N LEU A 187 4.28 -8.12 -6.88
CA LEU A 187 5.16 -8.87 -5.98
C LEU A 187 6.51 -8.16 -5.75
N ARG A 188 7.06 -7.47 -6.74
CA ARG A 188 8.28 -6.65 -6.54
C ARG A 188 8.03 -5.45 -5.64
N SER A 189 6.90 -4.80 -5.79
CA SER A 189 6.47 -3.73 -4.88
C SER A 189 6.30 -4.25 -3.45
N ASN A 190 5.71 -5.44 -3.28
CA ASN A 190 5.54 -6.07 -1.97
C ASN A 190 6.89 -6.39 -1.32
N ILE A 191 7.81 -7.05 -2.03
CA ILE A 191 9.18 -7.33 -1.55
C ILE A 191 9.87 -6.03 -1.10
N ALA A 192 9.73 -4.96 -1.87
CA ALA A 192 10.32 -3.67 -1.51
C ALA A 192 9.63 -3.03 -0.30
N ALA A 193 8.33 -3.22 -0.12
CA ALA A 193 7.58 -2.72 1.03
C ALA A 193 8.06 -3.40 2.32
N GLU A 194 8.11 -4.73 2.34
CA GLU A 194 8.59 -5.51 3.50
C GLU A 194 10.02 -5.16 3.87
N ALA A 195 10.90 -5.03 2.87
CA ALA A 195 12.29 -4.64 3.10
C ALA A 195 12.38 -3.25 3.78
N ARG A 196 11.54 -2.29 3.38
CA ARG A 196 11.51 -0.94 3.98
C ARG A 196 10.88 -0.96 5.37
N ALA A 197 9.79 -1.71 5.58
CA ALA A 197 9.17 -1.89 6.89
C ALA A 197 10.15 -2.50 7.89
N LYS A 198 10.87 -3.56 7.50
CA LYS A 198 11.94 -4.18 8.30
C LYS A 198 12.99 -3.16 8.76
N ILE A 199 13.50 -2.31 7.86
CA ILE A 199 14.49 -1.28 8.21
C ILE A 199 13.91 -0.23 9.16
N LEU A 200 12.65 0.12 8.99
CA LEU A 200 11.98 1.07 9.87
C LEU A 200 11.79 0.50 11.28
N TYR A 201 11.41 -0.77 11.41
CA TYR A 201 11.39 -1.47 12.71
C TYR A 201 12.75 -1.46 13.40
N GLU A 202 13.82 -1.76 12.66
CA GLU A 202 15.18 -1.73 13.20
C GLU A 202 15.54 -0.34 13.76
N ARG A 203 15.16 0.73 13.07
CA ARG A 203 15.35 2.11 13.55
C ARG A 203 14.51 2.42 14.78
N LEU A 204 13.27 1.98 14.83
CA LEU A 204 12.39 2.17 16.00
C LEU A 204 12.91 1.41 17.22
N ILE A 205 13.43 0.19 17.04
CA ILE A 205 14.10 -0.57 18.12
C ILE A 205 15.27 0.21 18.71
N ASN A 206 16.00 0.95 17.87
CA ASN A 206 17.18 1.70 18.30
C ASN A 206 16.86 3.04 19.01
N VAL A 207 15.63 3.54 18.90
CA VAL A 207 15.24 4.80 19.56
C VAL A 207 14.51 4.60 20.89
N THR A 208 14.37 3.37 21.36
CA THR A 208 13.77 3.06 22.66
C THR A 208 14.61 2.08 23.46
N ASP A 209 14.66 2.30 24.77
CA ASP A 209 15.29 1.36 25.72
C ASP A 209 14.25 0.48 26.44
N ASP A 210 12.95 0.67 26.16
CA ASP A 210 11.91 -0.15 26.76
C ASP A 210 12.00 -1.60 26.24
N PRO A 211 12.31 -2.56 27.11
CA PRO A 211 12.55 -3.95 26.70
C PRO A 211 11.28 -4.62 26.15
N GLY A 212 10.10 -4.24 26.65
CA GLY A 212 8.84 -4.81 26.18
C GLY A 212 8.46 -4.31 24.80
N ILE A 213 8.75 -3.05 24.49
CA ILE A 213 8.56 -2.49 23.14
C ILE A 213 9.57 -3.11 22.17
N ARG A 214 10.85 -3.19 22.54
CA ARG A 214 11.89 -3.80 21.72
C ARG A 214 11.59 -5.25 21.38
N ASP A 215 11.05 -6.00 22.33
CA ASP A 215 10.63 -7.40 22.14
C ASP A 215 9.50 -7.50 21.10
N ALA A 216 8.45 -6.69 21.22
CA ALA A 216 7.33 -6.66 20.29
C ALA A 216 7.75 -6.22 18.87
N LEU A 217 8.54 -5.14 18.77
CA LEU A 217 9.07 -4.67 17.48
C LEU A 217 10.03 -5.68 16.84
N GLY A 218 10.81 -6.41 17.65
CA GLY A 218 11.67 -7.49 17.18
C GLY A 218 10.88 -8.65 16.58
N PHE A 219 9.75 -8.99 17.19
CA PHE A 219 8.80 -9.96 16.61
C PHE A 219 8.27 -9.47 15.25
N LEU A 220 7.73 -8.26 15.18
CA LEU A 220 7.19 -7.69 13.94
C LEU A 220 8.27 -7.65 12.85
N MET A 221 9.45 -7.10 13.15
CA MET A 221 10.58 -7.07 12.21
C MET A 221 10.91 -8.46 11.62
N THR A 222 10.77 -9.51 12.42
CA THR A 222 11.01 -10.89 11.97
C THR A 222 9.89 -11.38 11.05
N ARG A 223 8.66 -10.93 11.25
CA ARG A 223 7.54 -11.25 10.37
C ARG A 223 7.70 -10.62 8.99
N GLU A 224 8.16 -9.37 8.91
CA GLU A 224 8.46 -8.71 7.63
C GLU A 224 9.46 -9.53 6.79
N VAL A 225 10.46 -10.11 7.43
CA VAL A 225 11.40 -11.01 6.74
C VAL A 225 10.72 -12.27 6.21
N ALA A 226 9.75 -12.80 6.95
CA ALA A 226 9.00 -13.99 6.52
C ALA A 226 8.07 -13.67 5.34
N HIS A 227 7.37 -12.54 5.39
CA HIS A 227 6.51 -12.04 4.31
C HIS A 227 7.33 -11.78 3.04
N GLN A 228 8.46 -11.07 3.14
CA GLN A 228 9.36 -10.85 2.02
C GLN A 228 9.76 -12.17 1.35
N LYS A 229 10.18 -13.17 2.13
CA LYS A 229 10.55 -14.49 1.58
C LYS A 229 9.39 -15.20 0.87
N SER A 230 8.16 -15.02 1.36
CA SER A 230 6.98 -15.59 0.72
C SER A 230 6.72 -14.93 -0.63
N PHE A 231 6.81 -13.60 -0.72
CA PHE A 231 6.69 -12.86 -1.96
C PHE A 231 7.82 -13.17 -2.96
N GLU A 232 9.05 -13.31 -2.49
CA GLU A 232 10.18 -13.72 -3.33
C GLU A 232 9.95 -15.11 -3.95
N LYS A 233 9.50 -16.09 -3.16
CA LYS A 233 9.17 -17.43 -3.66
C LYS A 233 8.01 -17.39 -4.67
N ALA A 234 6.98 -16.60 -4.40
CA ALA A 234 5.86 -16.44 -5.31
C ALA A 234 6.30 -15.81 -6.64
N LEU A 235 7.12 -14.75 -6.58
CA LEU A 235 7.67 -14.09 -7.76
C LEU A 235 8.49 -15.05 -8.62
N TYR A 236 9.40 -15.80 -8.01
CA TYR A 236 10.26 -16.74 -8.75
C TYR A 236 9.54 -17.99 -9.26
N ALA A 237 8.35 -18.28 -8.74
CA ALA A 237 7.49 -19.33 -9.27
C ALA A 237 6.76 -18.94 -10.56
N ILE A 238 6.67 -17.65 -10.87
CA ILE A 238 6.06 -17.17 -12.12
C ILE A 238 7.08 -17.32 -13.25
N SER A 239 6.72 -18.03 -14.33
CA SER A 239 7.57 -18.19 -15.49
C SER A 239 6.75 -18.01 -16.78
N PRO A 240 7.18 -17.12 -17.66
CA PRO A 240 8.29 -16.19 -17.56
C PRO A 240 7.99 -15.01 -16.64
N ASN A 241 8.97 -14.53 -15.88
CA ASN A 241 8.81 -13.34 -15.05
C ASN A 241 9.66 -12.17 -15.57
N PHE A 242 9.30 -10.95 -15.18
CA PHE A 242 10.10 -9.79 -15.55
C PHE A 242 11.49 -9.84 -14.84
N PRO A 243 12.59 -9.36 -15.50
CA PRO A 243 12.62 -8.82 -16.85
C PRO A 243 12.71 -9.86 -17.96
N SER A 244 13.11 -11.07 -17.65
CA SER A 244 13.45 -12.10 -18.67
C SER A 244 12.25 -12.64 -19.43
N GLY A 245 11.05 -12.52 -18.87
CA GLY A 245 9.82 -13.08 -19.45
C GLY A 245 8.94 -12.07 -20.19
N LYS A 246 9.19 -10.80 -20.05
CA LYS A 246 8.41 -9.76 -20.75
C LYS A 246 9.13 -9.42 -22.06
N LEU A 247 8.36 -9.35 -23.14
CA LEU A 247 8.90 -8.96 -24.43
C LEU A 247 9.17 -7.45 -24.43
N ALA A 248 10.43 -7.10 -24.74
CA ALA A 248 10.79 -5.73 -25.05
C ALA A 248 10.58 -5.52 -26.56
N PRO A 249 9.80 -4.52 -27.01
CA PRO A 249 9.60 -4.23 -28.43
C PRO A 249 10.91 -3.91 -29.17
N MET A 250 11.88 -3.36 -28.43
CA MET A 250 13.22 -3.00 -28.91
C MET A 250 14.26 -3.64 -28.00
N PRO A 251 14.53 -4.96 -28.12
CA PRO A 251 15.35 -5.73 -27.19
C PRO A 251 16.80 -5.25 -27.12
N GLU A 252 17.32 -4.64 -28.16
CA GLU A 252 18.67 -4.05 -28.21
C GLU A 252 18.85 -2.91 -27.18
N PHE A 253 17.78 -2.20 -26.84
CA PHE A 253 17.83 -1.14 -25.81
C PHE A 253 17.62 -1.66 -24.41
N ALA A 254 17.04 -2.84 -24.25
CA ALA A 254 16.84 -3.46 -22.93
C ALA A 254 18.15 -3.75 -22.19
N SER A 255 19.24 -3.88 -22.94
CA SER A 255 20.59 -4.13 -22.42
C SER A 255 21.53 -2.92 -22.57
N THR A 256 21.01 -1.74 -22.89
CA THR A 256 21.81 -0.55 -23.04
C THR A 256 21.77 0.30 -21.77
N TYR A 257 22.93 0.67 -21.26
CA TYR A 257 23.09 1.64 -20.18
C TYR A 257 23.59 2.96 -20.77
N PHE A 258 22.79 3.99 -20.66
CA PHE A 258 23.15 5.33 -21.11
C PHE A 258 23.86 6.09 -19.98
N LYS A 259 25.08 6.50 -20.24
CA LYS A 259 25.81 7.40 -19.34
C LYS A 259 25.33 8.83 -19.54
N MET A 260 24.52 9.29 -18.62
CA MET A 260 23.93 10.66 -18.67
C MET A 260 24.75 11.71 -17.91
N SER A 261 25.86 11.32 -17.26
CA SER A 261 26.71 12.23 -16.50
C SER A 261 27.72 12.90 -17.41
N HIS A 262 27.88 14.22 -17.30
CA HIS A 262 28.95 14.98 -17.96
C HIS A 262 30.17 15.11 -17.06
N GLY A 263 31.35 14.91 -17.64
CA GLY A 263 32.64 15.06 -16.97
C GLY A 263 33.00 13.92 -16.03
N GLY A 264 34.30 13.70 -15.86
CA GLY A 264 34.82 12.64 -15.01
C GLY A 264 34.81 11.24 -15.66
N GLU A 265 35.53 10.31 -15.01
CA GLU A 265 35.53 8.91 -15.43
C GLU A 265 34.23 8.20 -15.07
N VAL A 266 33.86 7.23 -15.88
CA VAL A 266 32.74 6.34 -15.57
C VAL A 266 33.10 5.48 -14.38
N VAL A 267 32.36 5.58 -13.31
CA VAL A 267 32.47 4.63 -12.19
C VAL A 267 31.87 3.30 -12.62
N GLY A 268 32.72 2.37 -13.03
CA GLY A 268 32.31 1.02 -13.40
C GLY A 268 31.85 0.24 -12.19
N ALA A 269 30.70 -0.43 -12.30
CA ALA A 269 30.13 -1.26 -11.26
C ALA A 269 29.27 -2.39 -11.88
N PRO A 270 28.86 -3.42 -11.13
CA PRO A 270 28.11 -4.55 -11.68
C PRO A 270 26.81 -4.19 -12.41
N TRP A 271 26.22 -3.04 -12.09
CA TRP A 271 24.99 -2.57 -12.72
C TRP A 271 25.15 -1.86 -14.06
N ASN A 272 26.36 -1.41 -14.41
CA ASN A 272 26.66 -0.72 -15.64
C ASN A 272 27.88 -1.27 -16.42
N SER A 273 28.42 -2.41 -15.99
CA SER A 273 29.55 -3.07 -16.63
C SER A 273 29.37 -4.58 -16.62
N GLY A 274 29.98 -5.28 -17.56
CA GLY A 274 29.97 -6.74 -17.64
C GLY A 274 29.12 -7.29 -18.79
N THR A 275 28.93 -8.61 -18.80
CA THR A 275 28.16 -9.31 -19.83
C THR A 275 26.67 -8.98 -19.72
N GLY A 276 26.09 -8.46 -20.77
CA GLY A 276 24.63 -8.19 -20.85
C GLY A 276 24.25 -6.72 -20.83
N LEU A 277 25.19 -5.80 -20.61
CA LEU A 277 24.96 -4.36 -20.71
C LEU A 277 25.96 -3.73 -21.69
N VAL A 278 25.47 -2.93 -22.60
CA VAL A 278 26.26 -2.10 -23.52
C VAL A 278 26.16 -0.67 -23.02
N MET A 279 27.31 -0.10 -22.61
CA MET A 279 27.36 1.30 -22.21
C MET A 279 27.48 2.18 -23.45
N LYS A 280 26.65 3.21 -23.52
CA LYS A 280 26.74 4.28 -24.51
C LYS A 280 26.87 5.62 -23.83
N ASP A 281 27.75 6.48 -24.38
CA ASP A 281 27.85 7.87 -23.95
C ASP A 281 26.64 8.65 -24.47
N GLY A 282 25.95 9.27 -23.60
CA GLY A 282 25.29 10.53 -23.57
C GLY A 282 24.11 10.85 -24.43
N GLU A 283 23.76 10.20 -25.50
CA GLU A 283 22.64 10.69 -26.28
C GLU A 283 21.42 9.75 -26.28
N PRO A 284 20.25 10.28 -25.84
CA PRO A 284 19.03 9.48 -25.77
C PRO A 284 18.36 9.25 -27.14
N ALA A 285 18.77 9.92 -28.20
CA ALA A 285 18.24 9.70 -29.54
C ALA A 285 18.91 8.48 -30.18
N VAL A 286 18.21 7.37 -30.19
CA VAL A 286 18.76 6.05 -30.58
C VAL A 286 18.15 5.50 -31.86
N ASP A 287 17.31 6.24 -32.52
CA ASP A 287 16.56 5.79 -33.69
C ASP A 287 17.11 6.31 -35.03
N GLY A 288 18.21 7.04 -35.01
CA GLY A 288 18.76 7.69 -36.19
C GLY A 288 17.92 8.86 -36.70
N GLY A 289 16.97 9.33 -35.88
CA GLY A 289 16.18 10.51 -36.13
C GLY A 289 17.03 11.79 -36.07
N ASP A 290 16.51 12.85 -36.63
CA ASP A 290 17.14 14.18 -36.64
C ASP A 290 17.03 14.95 -35.31
N GLY A 291 16.54 14.26 -34.25
CA GLY A 291 16.29 14.89 -32.94
C GLY A 291 15.02 15.72 -32.87
N ASN A 292 14.22 15.74 -33.92
CA ASN A 292 12.95 16.46 -33.95
C ASN A 292 11.79 15.50 -33.74
N ALA A 293 10.83 15.92 -32.93
CA ALA A 293 9.56 15.20 -32.80
C ALA A 293 8.57 15.70 -33.85
N TRP A 294 7.89 14.78 -34.52
CA TRP A 294 6.82 15.11 -35.45
C TRP A 294 5.64 14.19 -35.28
N VAL A 295 4.48 14.68 -35.69
CA VAL A 295 3.25 13.90 -35.74
C VAL A 295 2.79 13.81 -37.19
N ASN A 296 2.50 12.59 -37.66
CA ASN A 296 1.87 12.39 -38.95
C ASN A 296 0.37 12.68 -38.82
N LEU A 297 -0.02 13.83 -39.31
CA LEU A 297 -1.42 14.25 -39.34
C LEU A 297 -2.07 13.81 -40.65
N ASP A 298 -3.28 13.26 -40.59
CA ASP A 298 -4.09 13.04 -41.75
C ASP A 298 -4.62 14.37 -42.34
N SER A 299 -5.31 14.28 -43.50
CA SER A 299 -5.80 15.47 -44.17
C SER A 299 -6.94 16.18 -43.40
N ALA A 300 -7.72 15.44 -42.61
CA ALA A 300 -8.80 15.99 -41.79
C ALA A 300 -8.22 16.71 -40.56
N GLU A 301 -7.25 16.11 -39.93
CA GLU A 301 -6.51 16.72 -38.77
C GLU A 301 -5.77 17.99 -39.18
N LYS A 302 -5.06 17.97 -40.33
CA LYS A 302 -4.40 19.16 -40.90
C LYS A 302 -5.38 20.29 -41.15
N LYS A 303 -6.56 19.96 -41.71
CA LYS A 303 -7.61 20.94 -41.96
C LYS A 303 -8.18 21.52 -40.66
N ALA A 304 -8.38 20.68 -39.66
CA ALA A 304 -8.87 21.10 -38.34
C ALA A 304 -7.87 22.04 -37.65
N LEU A 305 -6.59 21.66 -37.63
CA LEU A 305 -5.53 22.51 -37.06
C LEU A 305 -5.36 23.83 -37.80
N SER A 306 -5.47 23.82 -39.14
CA SER A 306 -5.41 25.05 -39.92
C SER A 306 -6.59 25.98 -39.66
N ALA A 307 -7.77 25.40 -39.45
CA ALA A 307 -8.97 26.16 -39.08
C ALA A 307 -8.89 26.75 -37.68
N MET A 308 -8.29 26.00 -36.71
CA MET A 308 -8.00 26.49 -35.36
C MET A 308 -6.98 27.64 -35.38
N ALA A 309 -5.89 27.49 -36.10
CA ALA A 309 -4.86 28.54 -36.25
C ALA A 309 -5.43 29.79 -36.89
N ALA A 310 -6.29 29.64 -37.91
CA ALA A 310 -6.94 30.79 -38.55
C ALA A 310 -7.91 31.52 -37.61
N ARG A 311 -8.65 30.79 -36.76
CA ARG A 311 -9.50 31.40 -35.72
C ARG A 311 -8.70 32.16 -34.69
N LEU A 312 -7.63 31.59 -34.18
CA LEU A 312 -6.73 32.24 -33.22
C LEU A 312 -6.16 33.55 -33.75
N GLN A 313 -5.91 33.61 -35.07
CA GLN A 313 -5.40 34.85 -35.72
C GLN A 313 -6.48 35.87 -36.01
N SER A 314 -7.72 35.42 -36.29
CA SER A 314 -8.83 36.29 -36.68
C SER A 314 -9.76 36.67 -35.54
N ASP A 315 -9.78 35.87 -34.49
CA ASP A 315 -10.64 36.08 -33.33
C ASP A 315 -9.94 35.63 -32.04
N PRO A 316 -9.15 36.49 -31.40
CA PRO A 316 -8.45 36.15 -30.16
C PRO A 316 -9.37 36.00 -28.97
N GLU A 317 -10.66 36.36 -29.08
CA GLU A 317 -11.65 36.21 -28.01
C GLU A 317 -12.36 34.86 -28.03
N SER A 318 -12.13 33.99 -29.01
CA SER A 318 -12.68 32.62 -29.04
C SER A 318 -11.70 31.59 -28.51
N ASP A 319 -12.24 30.59 -27.77
CA ASP A 319 -11.48 29.40 -27.38
C ASP A 319 -11.12 28.57 -28.63
N PRO A 320 -9.81 28.35 -28.89
CA PRO A 320 -9.37 27.67 -30.11
C PRO A 320 -9.77 26.18 -30.16
N MET A 321 -10.04 25.56 -29.01
CA MET A 321 -10.38 24.14 -28.93
C MET A 321 -11.87 23.90 -29.11
N THR A 322 -12.71 24.71 -28.47
CA THR A 322 -14.15 24.53 -28.45
C THR A 322 -14.88 25.46 -29.39
N GLY A 323 -14.26 26.57 -29.77
CA GLY A 323 -14.89 27.66 -30.51
C GLY A 323 -15.86 28.49 -29.72
N ALA A 324 -15.86 28.31 -28.37
CA ALA A 324 -16.67 29.13 -27.47
C ALA A 324 -16.11 30.56 -27.40
N GLU A 325 -16.99 31.55 -27.36
CA GLU A 325 -16.57 32.93 -27.12
C GLU A 325 -16.09 33.09 -25.69
N LEU A 326 -14.87 33.61 -25.51
CA LEU A 326 -14.28 33.86 -24.21
C LEU A 326 -14.73 35.19 -23.60
N GLY A 327 -15.47 35.98 -24.35
CA GLY A 327 -15.84 37.34 -23.97
C GLY A 327 -14.72 38.35 -24.13
N SER A 328 -15.05 39.60 -24.33
CA SER A 328 -14.04 40.67 -24.37
C SER A 328 -13.62 41.08 -22.95
N ALA A 329 -12.35 41.50 -22.83
CA ALA A 329 -11.86 42.07 -21.56
C ALA A 329 -12.68 43.28 -21.06
N GLU A 330 -13.39 43.96 -21.97
CA GLU A 330 -14.29 45.04 -21.65
C GLU A 330 -15.61 44.56 -21.06
N ALA A 331 -16.16 43.44 -21.53
CA ALA A 331 -17.39 42.82 -20.94
C ALA A 331 -17.14 42.31 -19.52
N LEU A 332 -16.00 41.69 -19.28
CA LEU A 332 -15.58 41.24 -17.94
C LEU A 332 -15.36 42.41 -16.96
N ALA A 333 -14.91 43.54 -17.42
CA ALA A 333 -14.73 44.72 -16.59
C ALA A 333 -16.05 45.44 -16.20
N ASP A 334 -17.10 45.27 -16.99
CA ASP A 334 -18.44 45.83 -16.68
C ASP A 334 -19.24 44.92 -15.73
N ASP A 335 -19.01 43.60 -15.76
CA ASP A 335 -19.62 42.66 -14.79
C ASP A 335 -18.98 42.71 -13.39
N LEU A 336 -17.84 43.38 -13.25
CA LEU A 336 -17.12 43.59 -11.98
C LEU A 336 -17.38 44.96 -11.32
N LYS A 337 -18.22 45.81 -11.92
CA LYS A 337 -18.69 47.10 -11.33
C LYS A 337 -20.05 46.94 -10.66
#